data_7b91af4a59e05dfcd90f48603702ab23
#
_entry.id   7b91af4a59e05dfcd90f48603702ab23
#
_cell.length_a   1.000
_cell.length_b   1.000
_cell.length_c   1.000
_cell.angle_alpha   90.00
_cell.angle_beta   90.00
_cell.angle_gamma   90.00
#
_symmetry.space_group_name_H-M   'P 1'
#
loop_
_entity.id
_entity.type
_entity.pdbx_description
1 polymer ?
#
loop_
_entity_poly.entity_id
_entity_poly.type
_entity_poly.pdbx_seq_one_letter_code
_entity_poly.pdbx_strand_id
1 'polypeptide(L)'
;ALWRIGNEWHDIRLGASFENILKRYNHPLLTRWFDTNAYPIKEKSTGIQAPIDVYGVRTGISMRNSNTTGKDKGGYGPFSTLSGEFKYMHQSFFKRTESIFLLAEAALRGWNALGRDAQSWYEAGIRLCFQENGITDGTVIDEYLAQTAAKDIDYVDPYNNENNIAGRVKVGVKWDAS
;
A
#
# COMPACT_ATOMS: atom_id res chain seq x y z
N ALA A 1 16.37 -9.12 -5.01
CA ALA A 1 15.84 -9.31 -6.37
C ALA A 1 14.89 -8.20 -6.78
N LEU A 2 13.79 -7.95 -6.04
CA LEU A 2 12.77 -6.93 -6.40
C LEU A 2 13.35 -5.51 -6.56
N TRP A 3 14.25 -5.10 -5.66
CA TRP A 3 14.87 -3.78 -5.76
C TRP A 3 15.66 -3.60 -7.06
N ARG A 4 16.42 -4.63 -7.51
CA ARG A 4 17.14 -4.56 -8.79
C ARG A 4 16.20 -4.41 -9.98
N ILE A 5 15.10 -5.17 -9.99
CA ILE A 5 14.09 -5.07 -11.05
C ILE A 5 13.47 -3.66 -11.04
N GLY A 6 13.16 -3.11 -9.86
CA GLY A 6 12.60 -1.77 -9.73
C GLY A 6 13.54 -0.65 -10.16
N ASN A 7 14.79 -0.69 -9.68
CA ASN A 7 15.73 0.42 -9.86
C ASN A 7 16.65 0.30 -11.07
N GLU A 8 17.03 -0.93 -11.49
CA GLU A 8 17.88 -1.12 -12.65
C GLU A 8 17.06 -1.22 -13.95
N TRP A 9 15.93 -1.92 -13.93
CA TRP A 9 15.08 -2.09 -15.09
C TRP A 9 13.91 -1.09 -15.16
N HIS A 10 13.63 -0.41 -14.05
CA HIS A 10 12.54 0.57 -13.93
C HIS A 10 11.15 0.00 -14.30
N ASP A 11 10.92 -1.28 -14.05
CA ASP A 11 9.69 -1.98 -14.45
C ASP A 11 8.67 -2.09 -13.32
N ILE A 12 9.09 -1.96 -12.05
CA ILE A 12 8.19 -2.05 -10.91
C ILE A 12 7.60 -0.67 -10.62
N ARG A 13 6.29 -0.62 -10.52
CA ARG A 13 5.53 0.53 -10.04
C ARG A 13 4.56 0.11 -8.95
N LEU A 14 4.26 1.04 -8.05
CA LEU A 14 3.18 0.86 -7.09
C LEU A 14 1.84 0.68 -7.83
N GLY A 15 1.04 -0.29 -7.39
CA GLY A 15 -0.31 -0.45 -7.93
C GLY A 15 -1.30 0.52 -7.27
N ALA A 16 -2.19 1.13 -8.06
CA ALA A 16 -3.18 2.09 -7.60
C ALA A 16 -4.09 1.57 -6.48
N SER A 17 -4.49 0.31 -6.56
CA SER A 17 -5.32 -0.32 -5.51
C SER A 17 -4.58 -0.37 -4.16
N PHE A 18 -3.29 -0.67 -4.19
CA PHE A 18 -2.49 -0.75 -2.98
C PHE A 18 -2.19 0.65 -2.41
N GLU A 19 -1.84 1.63 -3.26
CA GLU A 19 -1.73 3.03 -2.88
C GLU A 19 -2.99 3.51 -2.17
N ASN A 20 -4.16 3.30 -2.79
CA ASN A 20 -5.43 3.76 -2.27
C ASN A 20 -5.74 3.17 -0.89
N ILE A 21 -5.48 1.87 -0.68
CA ILE A 21 -5.64 1.23 0.63
C ILE A 21 -4.70 1.85 1.66
N LEU A 22 -3.43 1.99 1.34
CA LEU A 22 -2.45 2.57 2.28
C LEU A 22 -2.81 4.02 2.66
N LYS A 23 -3.25 4.83 1.69
CA LYS A 23 -3.70 6.20 1.94
C LYS A 23 -4.99 6.26 2.78
N ARG A 24 -5.97 5.38 2.52
CA ARG A 24 -7.23 5.33 3.27
C ARG A 24 -7.02 5.10 4.75
N TYR A 25 -6.11 4.22 5.10
CA TYR A 25 -5.80 3.88 6.47
C TYR A 25 -4.66 4.72 7.06
N ASN A 26 -4.19 5.74 6.33
CA ASN A 26 -3.04 6.54 6.75
C ASN A 26 -1.86 5.64 7.17
N HIS A 27 -1.60 4.62 6.36
CA HIS A 27 -0.70 3.53 6.72
C HIS A 27 0.76 4.03 6.74
N PRO A 28 1.47 3.93 7.87
CA PRO A 28 2.78 4.55 8.02
C PRO A 28 3.88 3.94 7.14
N LEU A 29 3.64 2.76 6.56
CA LEU A 29 4.57 2.14 5.62
C LEU A 29 4.46 2.70 4.19
N LEU A 30 3.49 3.56 3.87
CA LEU A 30 3.33 4.10 2.52
C LEU A 30 4.62 4.78 2.02
N THR A 31 5.07 5.77 2.75
CA THR A 31 6.27 6.56 2.41
C THR A 31 7.58 5.84 2.73
N ARG A 32 7.53 4.78 3.51
CA ARG A 32 8.68 3.94 3.80
C ARG A 32 8.95 2.94 2.68
N TRP A 33 7.90 2.37 2.12
CA TRP A 33 8.01 1.36 1.06
C TRP A 33 8.11 1.93 -0.33
N PHE A 34 7.59 3.14 -0.54
CA PHE A 34 7.51 3.74 -1.87
C PHE A 34 8.06 5.16 -1.87
N ASP A 35 8.84 5.46 -2.89
CA ASP A 35 9.29 6.82 -3.15
C ASP A 35 8.12 7.63 -3.73
N THR A 36 8.19 8.95 -3.59
CA THR A 36 7.30 9.85 -4.31
C THR A 36 7.55 9.74 -5.82
N ASN A 37 6.66 10.29 -6.63
CA ASN A 37 6.84 10.33 -8.07
C ASN A 37 8.18 11.00 -8.44
N ALA A 38 8.99 10.29 -9.24
CA ALA A 38 10.34 10.72 -9.61
C ALA A 38 10.36 11.94 -10.55
N TYR A 39 9.30 12.11 -11.34
CA TYR A 39 9.15 13.17 -12.31
C TYR A 39 7.75 13.79 -12.22
N PRO A 40 7.59 15.06 -12.62
CA PRO A 40 6.27 15.69 -12.67
C PRO A 40 5.31 14.89 -13.55
N ILE A 41 4.14 14.56 -13.00
CA ILE A 41 3.06 13.94 -13.76
C ILE A 41 2.13 15.07 -14.21
N LYS A 42 1.91 15.17 -15.50
CA LYS A 42 0.97 16.13 -16.08
C LYS A 42 -0.29 15.40 -16.52
N GLU A 43 -1.43 15.92 -16.10
CA GLU A 43 -2.72 15.42 -16.56
C GLU A 43 -2.84 15.62 -18.08
N LYS A 44 -3.26 14.57 -18.81
CA LYS A 44 -3.18 14.49 -20.28
C LYS A 44 -4.04 15.51 -21.03
N SER A 45 -5.19 15.92 -20.45
CA SER A 45 -6.15 16.81 -21.09
C SER A 45 -5.90 18.28 -20.76
N THR A 46 -5.49 18.55 -19.52
CA THR A 46 -5.32 19.93 -19.03
C THR A 46 -3.87 20.39 -19.00
N GLY A 47 -2.93 19.46 -19.01
CA GLY A 47 -1.50 19.73 -18.80
C GLY A 47 -1.14 20.18 -17.38
N ILE A 48 -2.11 20.19 -16.45
CA ILE A 48 -1.88 20.59 -15.06
C ILE A 48 -0.97 19.54 -14.38
N GLN A 49 0.06 20.03 -13.73
CA GLN A 49 0.99 19.19 -13.00
C GLN A 49 0.42 18.75 -11.65
N ALA A 50 0.41 17.45 -11.41
CA ALA A 50 0.08 16.90 -10.11
C ALA A 50 1.15 17.25 -9.05
N PRO A 51 0.76 17.40 -7.79
CA PRO A 51 1.72 17.55 -6.68
C PRO A 51 2.72 16.38 -6.63
N ILE A 52 3.85 16.60 -5.96
CA ILE A 52 4.76 15.50 -5.62
C ILE A 52 4.13 14.69 -4.48
N ASP A 53 3.86 13.42 -4.74
CA ASP A 53 3.24 12.50 -3.78
C ASP A 53 3.57 11.05 -4.17
N VAL A 54 3.07 10.09 -3.42
CA VAL A 54 3.09 8.67 -3.78
C VAL A 54 1.90 8.36 -4.68
N TYR A 55 2.17 7.93 -5.91
CA TYR A 55 1.15 7.60 -6.89
C TYR A 55 1.32 6.19 -7.44
N GLY A 56 0.24 5.42 -7.42
CA GLY A 56 0.17 4.08 -7.98
C GLY A 56 -0.45 4.04 -9.37
N VAL A 57 0.01 3.09 -10.16
CA VAL A 57 -0.49 2.85 -11.52
C VAL A 57 -1.74 1.97 -11.50
N ARG A 58 -2.76 2.35 -12.23
CA ARG A 58 -3.97 1.55 -12.40
C ARG A 58 -3.67 0.24 -13.15
N THR A 59 -4.19 -0.88 -12.66
CA THR A 59 -4.09 -2.17 -13.33
C THR A 59 -4.85 -2.17 -14.67
N GLY A 60 -4.34 -2.88 -15.65
CA GLY A 60 -4.99 -3.05 -16.96
C GLY A 60 -4.76 -1.91 -17.94
N ILE A 61 -3.82 -1.01 -17.67
CA ILE A 61 -3.47 0.03 -18.62
C ILE A 61 -2.71 -0.55 -19.82
N SER A 62 -3.10 -0.10 -21.03
CA SER A 62 -2.40 -0.52 -22.24
C SER A 62 -1.03 0.13 -22.34
N MET A 63 0.00 -0.68 -22.46
CA MET A 63 1.37 -0.23 -22.74
C MET A 63 1.58 0.23 -24.19
N ARG A 64 0.57 0.09 -25.06
CA ARG A 64 0.69 0.34 -26.51
C ARG A 64 0.86 1.80 -26.91
N ASN A 65 0.55 2.75 -26.05
CA ASN A 65 0.67 4.18 -26.36
C ASN A 65 1.94 4.81 -25.77
N SER A 66 2.92 3.98 -25.47
CA SER A 66 4.18 4.45 -24.96
C SER A 66 5.11 4.83 -26.11
N ASN A 67 5.23 6.11 -26.40
CA ASN A 67 6.42 6.64 -27.07
C ASN A 67 7.59 6.50 -26.08
N THR A 68 8.15 5.31 -26.04
CA THR A 68 9.08 4.89 -25.02
C THR A 68 10.49 5.15 -25.49
N THR A 69 11.01 6.25 -25.16
CA THR A 69 12.44 6.38 -24.94
C THR A 69 12.67 6.37 -23.43
N GLY A 70 13.01 5.20 -22.91
CA GLY A 70 13.63 4.95 -21.61
C GLY A 70 13.07 5.57 -20.32
N LYS A 71 12.58 6.79 -20.33
CA LYS A 71 12.08 7.52 -19.17
C LYS A 71 10.56 7.66 -19.11
N ASP A 72 9.88 7.46 -20.23
CA ASP A 72 8.44 7.68 -20.36
C ASP A 72 7.68 6.43 -20.74
N LYS A 73 8.04 5.29 -20.18
CA LYS A 73 7.34 4.01 -20.44
C LYS A 73 5.81 4.17 -20.35
N GLY A 74 5.20 4.73 -21.39
CA GLY A 74 3.76 4.85 -21.53
C GLY A 74 3.07 5.77 -20.52
N GLY A 75 3.72 6.82 -20.06
CA GLY A 75 3.21 7.68 -19.01
C GLY A 75 3.38 7.12 -17.58
N TYR A 76 3.93 5.90 -17.42
CA TYR A 76 4.11 5.28 -16.09
C TYR A 76 5.48 5.55 -15.48
N GLY A 77 6.45 5.99 -16.26
CA GLY A 77 7.78 6.30 -15.77
C GLY A 77 7.79 7.18 -14.54
N PRO A 78 6.94 8.22 -14.46
CA PRO A 78 6.87 9.12 -13.32
C PRO A 78 6.26 8.52 -12.05
N PHE A 79 5.45 7.46 -12.14
CA PHE A 79 4.76 6.89 -10.99
C PHE A 79 5.72 6.27 -9.97
N SER A 80 5.27 6.16 -8.74
CA SER A 80 6.06 5.71 -7.60
C SER A 80 6.58 4.29 -7.74
N THR A 81 7.81 4.08 -7.34
CA THR A 81 8.50 2.79 -7.31
C THR A 81 8.89 2.43 -5.87
N LEU A 82 9.52 1.27 -5.71
CA LEU A 82 10.03 0.83 -4.43
C LEU A 82 11.11 1.78 -3.90
N SER A 83 11.04 2.10 -2.60
CA SER A 83 12.07 2.89 -1.94
C SER A 83 13.40 2.14 -1.81
N GLY A 84 14.46 2.88 -1.50
CA GLY A 84 15.79 2.31 -1.29
C GLY A 84 15.88 1.28 -0.16
N GLU A 85 14.91 1.25 0.76
CA GLU A 85 14.87 0.25 1.85
C GLU A 85 14.75 -1.18 1.32
N PHE A 86 14.10 -1.38 0.19
CA PHE A 86 13.98 -2.70 -0.45
C PHE A 86 15.32 -3.29 -0.93
N LYS A 87 16.35 -2.49 -1.06
CA LYS A 87 17.69 -2.97 -1.42
C LYS A 87 18.24 -4.01 -0.44
N TYR A 88 17.95 -3.82 0.83
CA TYR A 88 18.47 -4.64 1.93
C TYR A 88 17.41 -5.56 2.54
N MET A 89 16.20 -5.53 2.01
CA MET A 89 15.11 -6.36 2.53
C MET A 89 15.34 -7.84 2.20
N HIS A 90 15.30 -8.67 3.23
CA HIS A 90 15.32 -10.12 3.06
C HIS A 90 13.97 -10.60 2.53
N GLN A 91 14.00 -11.53 1.58
CA GLN A 91 12.79 -12.17 1.10
C GLN A 91 12.32 -13.20 2.15
N SER A 92 11.15 -12.96 2.72
CA SER A 92 10.51 -13.91 3.64
C SER A 92 9.66 -14.89 2.85
N PHE A 93 9.81 -16.19 3.13
CA PHE A 93 8.91 -17.22 2.61
C PHE A 93 7.61 -17.27 3.41
N PHE A 94 7.71 -17.01 4.71
CA PHE A 94 6.58 -17.01 5.63
C PHE A 94 6.87 -16.04 6.78
N LYS A 95 5.90 -15.18 7.11
CA LYS A 95 6.02 -14.21 8.20
C LYS A 95 5.27 -14.68 9.43
N ARG A 96 5.81 -14.43 10.62
CA ARG A 96 5.10 -14.72 11.88
C ARG A 96 3.74 -14.02 11.93
N THR A 97 3.64 -12.82 11.36
CA THR A 97 2.37 -12.07 11.22
C THR A 97 1.29 -12.92 10.54
N GLU A 98 1.61 -13.70 9.51
CA GLU A 98 0.65 -14.59 8.84
C GLU A 98 0.10 -15.64 9.80
N SER A 99 0.96 -16.28 10.60
CA SER A 99 0.51 -17.25 11.63
C SER A 99 -0.43 -16.61 12.64
N ILE A 100 -0.15 -15.38 13.06
CA ILE A 100 -0.99 -14.67 14.04
C ILE A 100 -2.37 -14.38 13.47
N PHE A 101 -2.48 -13.96 12.21
CA PHE A 101 -3.79 -13.75 11.59
C PHE A 101 -4.55 -15.07 11.36
N LEU A 102 -3.87 -16.17 11.06
CA LEU A 102 -4.50 -17.50 11.01
C LEU A 102 -5.06 -17.92 12.38
N LEU A 103 -4.38 -17.57 13.48
CA LEU A 103 -4.92 -17.81 14.83
C LEU A 103 -6.12 -16.91 15.13
N ALA A 104 -6.14 -15.67 14.65
CA ALA A 104 -7.29 -14.79 14.78
C ALA A 104 -8.50 -15.37 14.03
N GLU A 105 -8.30 -15.87 12.80
CA GLU A 105 -9.34 -16.52 12.02
C GLU A 105 -9.83 -17.81 12.71
N ALA A 106 -8.93 -18.63 13.22
CA ALA A 106 -9.29 -19.86 13.94
C ALA A 106 -10.16 -19.55 15.18
N ALA A 107 -9.77 -18.53 15.96
CA ALA A 107 -10.56 -18.10 17.12
C ALA A 107 -11.93 -17.56 16.71
N LEU A 108 -12.02 -16.79 15.62
CA LEU A 108 -13.28 -16.27 15.08
C LEU A 108 -14.23 -17.41 14.64
N ARG A 109 -13.67 -18.52 14.15
CA ARG A 109 -14.42 -19.74 13.78
C ARG A 109 -14.77 -20.61 14.99
N GLY A 110 -14.46 -20.20 16.21
CA GLY A 110 -14.72 -20.95 17.42
C GLY A 110 -13.76 -22.12 17.67
N TRP A 111 -12.63 -22.18 16.95
CA TRP A 111 -11.60 -23.17 17.20
C TRP A 111 -10.74 -22.77 18.38
N ASN A 112 -10.13 -23.77 19.06
CA ASN A 112 -9.20 -23.45 20.15
C ASN A 112 -7.91 -22.82 19.58
N ALA A 113 -7.80 -21.52 19.72
CA ALA A 113 -6.67 -20.71 19.27
C ALA A 113 -5.76 -20.37 20.47
N LEU A 114 -5.22 -21.36 21.12
CA LEU A 114 -4.29 -21.22 22.25
C LEU A 114 -4.84 -20.35 23.41
N GLY A 115 -6.15 -20.41 23.62
CA GLY A 115 -6.83 -19.73 24.74
C GLY A 115 -6.96 -18.23 24.62
N ARG A 116 -6.71 -17.63 23.44
CA ARG A 116 -6.93 -16.20 23.18
C ARG A 116 -8.11 -16.00 22.24
N ASP A 117 -8.83 -14.88 22.42
CA ASP A 117 -9.92 -14.47 21.55
C ASP A 117 -9.41 -13.90 20.20
N ALA A 118 -10.33 -13.79 19.24
CA ALA A 118 -10.01 -13.33 17.89
C ALA A 118 -9.49 -11.90 17.83
N GLN A 119 -10.06 -10.99 18.62
CA GLN A 119 -9.61 -9.60 18.71
C GLN A 119 -8.16 -9.50 19.18
N SER A 120 -7.84 -10.22 20.27
CA SER A 120 -6.49 -10.24 20.83
C SER A 120 -5.45 -10.73 19.82
N TRP A 121 -5.78 -11.73 19.00
CA TRP A 121 -4.91 -12.21 17.93
C TRP A 121 -4.81 -11.21 16.78
N TYR A 122 -5.93 -10.63 16.36
CA TYR A 122 -5.97 -9.63 15.28
C TYR A 122 -5.09 -8.41 15.61
N GLU A 123 -5.26 -7.83 16.79
CA GLU A 123 -4.48 -6.68 17.24
C GLU A 123 -2.98 -7.04 17.40
N ALA A 124 -2.68 -8.24 17.91
CA ALA A 124 -1.32 -8.73 18.00
C ALA A 124 -0.67 -8.90 16.61
N GLY A 125 -1.44 -9.37 15.62
CA GLY A 125 -0.99 -9.49 14.23
C GLY A 125 -0.60 -8.14 13.63
N ILE A 126 -1.43 -7.11 13.82
CA ILE A 126 -1.13 -5.74 13.36
C ILE A 126 0.12 -5.20 14.04
N ARG A 127 0.22 -5.29 15.36
CA ARG A 127 1.39 -4.84 16.12
C ARG A 127 2.67 -5.53 15.65
N LEU A 128 2.62 -6.84 15.47
CA LEU A 128 3.76 -7.61 14.98
C LEU A 128 4.15 -7.20 13.55
N CYS A 129 3.16 -6.99 12.67
CA CYS A 129 3.41 -6.52 11.31
C CYS A 129 4.18 -5.20 11.30
N PHE A 130 3.78 -4.24 12.11
CA PHE A 130 4.48 -2.96 12.23
C PHE A 130 5.90 -3.13 12.76
N GLN A 131 6.08 -3.93 13.81
CA GLN A 131 7.40 -4.23 14.39
C GLN A 131 8.33 -4.92 13.39
N GLU A 132 7.85 -5.92 12.66
CA GLU A 132 8.60 -6.62 11.61
C GLU A 132 9.04 -5.68 10.46
N ASN A 133 8.34 -4.56 10.29
CA ASN A 133 8.68 -3.53 9.32
C ASN A 133 9.34 -2.30 9.97
N GLY A 134 9.82 -2.41 11.21
CA GLY A 134 10.62 -1.41 11.90
C GLY A 134 9.83 -0.20 12.42
N ILE A 135 8.50 -0.30 12.53
CA ILE A 135 7.67 0.68 13.23
C ILE A 135 7.44 0.17 14.65
N THR A 136 8.10 0.79 15.62
CA THR A 136 8.07 0.39 17.03
C THR A 136 7.40 1.42 17.94
N ASP A 137 7.01 2.57 17.39
CA ASP A 137 6.28 3.59 18.13
C ASP A 137 4.86 3.10 18.47
N GLY A 138 4.62 2.84 19.75
CA GLY A 138 3.33 2.35 20.24
C GLY A 138 2.19 3.31 19.94
N THR A 139 2.42 4.62 19.99
CA THR A 139 1.39 5.64 19.72
C THR A 139 0.90 5.54 18.28
N VAL A 140 1.82 5.43 17.32
CA VAL A 140 1.48 5.28 15.89
C VAL A 140 0.66 4.00 15.66
N ILE A 141 1.03 2.91 16.33
CA ILE A 141 0.33 1.64 16.21
C ILE A 141 -1.06 1.70 16.84
N ASP A 142 -1.19 2.33 18.01
CA ASP A 142 -2.47 2.48 18.70
C ASP A 142 -3.44 3.39 17.94
N GLU A 143 -2.95 4.49 17.37
CA GLU A 143 -3.73 5.35 16.47
C GLU A 143 -4.22 4.60 15.23
N TYR A 144 -3.38 3.75 14.66
CA TYR A 144 -3.77 2.92 13.52
C TYR A 144 -4.88 1.92 13.90
N LEU A 145 -4.74 1.23 15.04
CA LEU A 145 -5.73 0.28 15.57
C LEU A 145 -7.06 0.95 15.99
N ALA A 146 -7.03 2.22 16.36
CA ALA A 146 -8.21 2.96 16.80
C ALA A 146 -9.12 3.43 15.65
N GLN A 147 -8.73 3.27 14.40
CA GLN A 147 -9.49 3.76 13.25
C GLN A 147 -10.82 3.02 13.11
N THR A 148 -11.92 3.71 13.37
CA THR A 148 -13.29 3.14 13.27
C THR A 148 -13.85 3.10 11.86
N ALA A 149 -13.25 3.85 10.93
CA ALA A 149 -13.63 3.88 9.53
C ALA A 149 -12.39 4.17 8.64
N ALA A 150 -12.39 3.65 7.43
CA ALA A 150 -11.45 4.08 6.41
C ALA A 150 -11.73 5.53 6.01
N LYS A 151 -10.69 6.30 5.66
CA LYS A 151 -10.89 7.62 5.06
C LYS A 151 -11.67 7.48 3.75
N ASP A 152 -12.62 8.35 3.51
CA ASP A 152 -13.38 8.42 2.27
C ASP A 152 -12.56 9.17 1.21
N ILE A 153 -11.62 8.47 0.61
CA ILE A 153 -10.77 8.99 -0.45
C ILE A 153 -11.00 8.21 -1.73
N ASP A 154 -11.16 8.95 -2.82
CA ASP A 154 -11.20 8.39 -4.15
C ASP A 154 -9.80 7.99 -4.62
N TYR A 155 -9.72 7.06 -5.54
CA TYR A 155 -8.52 6.94 -6.34
C TYR A 155 -8.51 8.07 -7.39
N VAL A 156 -7.44 8.83 -7.40
CA VAL A 156 -7.21 9.91 -8.37
C VAL A 156 -6.01 9.54 -9.22
N ASP A 157 -6.24 9.34 -10.52
CA ASP A 157 -5.18 9.11 -11.48
C ASP A 157 -4.55 10.46 -11.86
N PRO A 158 -3.28 10.71 -11.50
CA PRO A 158 -2.64 12.02 -11.74
C PRO A 158 -2.35 12.28 -13.23
N TYR A 159 -2.40 11.23 -14.07
CA TYR A 159 -2.17 11.34 -15.50
C TYR A 159 -3.47 11.46 -16.31
N ASN A 160 -4.54 10.81 -15.89
CA ASN A 160 -5.81 10.79 -16.61
C ASN A 160 -7.01 10.76 -15.66
N ASN A 161 -7.63 11.91 -15.46
CA ASN A 161 -8.76 12.07 -14.55
C ASN A 161 -10.02 11.24 -14.92
N GLU A 162 -10.14 10.77 -16.16
CA GLU A 162 -11.21 9.84 -16.56
C GLU A 162 -11.07 8.47 -15.86
N ASN A 163 -9.91 8.17 -15.31
CA ASN A 163 -9.65 6.94 -14.56
C ASN A 163 -9.96 7.06 -13.07
N ASN A 164 -10.42 8.20 -12.60
CA ASN A 164 -10.76 8.40 -11.19
C ASN A 164 -11.88 7.44 -10.78
N ILE A 165 -11.76 6.85 -9.59
CA ILE A 165 -12.70 5.87 -9.08
C ILE A 165 -13.10 6.26 -7.66
N ALA A 166 -14.40 6.38 -7.42
CA ALA A 166 -14.94 6.65 -6.09
C ALA A 166 -14.54 5.58 -5.07
N GLY A 167 -14.21 6.03 -3.87
CA GLY A 167 -13.85 5.16 -2.77
C GLY A 167 -15.00 4.27 -2.32
N ARG A 168 -14.72 2.97 -2.17
CA ARG A 168 -15.73 1.97 -1.79
C ARG A 168 -15.50 1.36 -0.42
N VAL A 169 -14.27 1.39 0.08
CA VAL A 169 -13.90 0.79 1.38
C VAL A 169 -14.27 1.76 2.49
N LYS A 170 -15.12 1.32 3.40
CA LYS A 170 -15.60 2.12 4.54
C LYS A 170 -15.22 1.52 5.90
N VAL A 171 -14.85 0.23 5.91
CA VAL A 171 -14.52 -0.51 7.14
C VAL A 171 -13.26 0.06 7.77
N GLY A 172 -13.29 0.23 9.10
CA GLY A 172 -12.13 0.66 9.87
C GLY A 172 -11.13 -0.47 10.15
N VAL A 173 -10.07 -0.12 10.86
CA VAL A 173 -9.08 -1.08 11.38
C VAL A 173 -9.49 -1.61 12.75
N LYS A 174 -10.17 -0.76 13.54
CA LYS A 174 -10.63 -1.13 14.88
C LYS A 174 -11.47 -2.39 14.79
N TRP A 175 -11.18 -3.34 15.67
CA TRP A 175 -11.97 -4.56 15.78
C TRP A 175 -13.44 -4.21 16.06
N ASP A 176 -14.33 -4.84 15.28
CA ASP A 176 -15.76 -4.77 15.46
C ASP A 176 -16.30 -6.21 15.50
N ALA A 177 -16.97 -6.55 16.57
CA ALA A 177 -17.54 -7.89 16.80
C ALA A 177 -18.95 -8.08 16.23
N SER A 178 -19.53 -7.04 15.56
CA SER A 178 -20.89 -7.05 15.01
C SER A 178 -20.98 -7.83 13.70
#